data_f7e6577ac712a098bae28ddd632cba86
#
_entry.id   f7e6577ac712a098bae28ddd632cba86
#
_cell.length_a   1.000
_cell.length_b   1.000
_cell.length_c   1.000
_cell.angle_alpha   90.00
_cell.angle_beta   90.00
_cell.angle_gamma   90.00
#
_symmetry.space_group_name_H-M   'P 1'
#
loop_
_entity.id
_entity.type
_entity.pdbx_description
1 polymer ?
#
loop_
_entity_poly.entity_id
_entity_poly.type
_entity_poly.pdbx_seq_one_letter_code
_entity_poly.pdbx_strand_id
1 'polypeptide(L)'
;MDISYILTRKIQKLSHRIVLRRNEDLKSMGLTAEQADTLLFFHEHSGSSASDLRCSLGVTHQAARALVQRMADKGLLCVTPSPRDARCKLVALTAEGDVVSMTLSELKALISA
;
A
#
# COMPACT_ATOMS: atom_id res chain seq x y z
N MET A 1 -6.86 -35.43 -21.40
CA MET A 1 -6.64 -34.13 -20.81
C MET A 1 -5.33 -34.16 -20.03
N ASP A 2 -4.45 -33.21 -20.28
CA ASP A 2 -3.15 -33.17 -19.63
C ASP A 2 -3.28 -32.74 -18.17
N ILE A 3 -2.60 -33.43 -17.26
CA ILE A 3 -2.59 -33.14 -15.84
C ILE A 3 -2.05 -31.71 -15.58
N SER A 4 -1.05 -31.27 -16.36
CA SER A 4 -0.50 -29.92 -16.27
C SER A 4 -1.56 -28.85 -16.51
N TYR A 5 -2.44 -29.04 -17.45
CA TYR A 5 -3.53 -28.11 -17.76
C TYR A 5 -4.52 -28.01 -16.60
N ILE A 6 -4.88 -29.12 -15.99
CA ILE A 6 -5.82 -29.19 -14.87
C ILE A 6 -5.21 -28.47 -13.64
N LEU A 7 -3.94 -28.71 -13.34
CA LEU A 7 -3.22 -28.07 -12.24
C LEU A 7 -3.12 -26.56 -12.44
N THR A 8 -2.80 -26.13 -13.67
CA THR A 8 -2.71 -24.69 -14.00
C THR A 8 -4.03 -23.99 -13.76
N ARG A 9 -5.15 -24.58 -14.21
CA ARG A 9 -6.47 -24.01 -13.98
C ARG A 9 -6.84 -23.91 -12.51
N LYS A 10 -6.51 -24.93 -11.70
CA LYS A 10 -6.77 -24.91 -10.26
C LYS A 10 -5.97 -23.83 -9.56
N ILE A 11 -4.71 -23.65 -9.93
CA ILE A 11 -3.84 -22.60 -9.39
C ILE A 11 -4.40 -21.22 -9.75
N GLN A 12 -4.83 -21.01 -10.99
CA GLN A 12 -5.43 -19.74 -11.43
C GLN A 12 -6.70 -19.41 -10.65
N LYS A 13 -7.57 -20.39 -10.40
CA LYS A 13 -8.78 -20.21 -9.60
C LYS A 13 -8.48 -19.82 -8.16
N LEU A 14 -7.48 -20.47 -7.55
CA LEU A 14 -7.04 -20.15 -6.19
C LEU A 14 -6.48 -18.73 -6.11
N SER A 15 -5.61 -18.34 -7.06
CA SER A 15 -5.06 -17.00 -7.14
C SER A 15 -6.16 -15.95 -7.26
N HIS A 16 -7.16 -16.20 -8.10
CA HIS A 16 -8.29 -15.29 -8.27
C HIS A 16 -9.09 -15.13 -6.98
N ARG A 17 -9.35 -16.20 -6.25
CA ARG A 17 -10.05 -16.16 -4.95
C ARG A 17 -9.26 -15.35 -3.91
N ILE A 18 -7.94 -15.53 -3.87
CA ILE A 18 -7.06 -14.79 -2.95
C ILE A 18 -7.11 -13.29 -3.25
N VAL A 19 -7.05 -12.90 -4.52
CA VAL A 19 -7.13 -11.50 -4.93
C VAL A 19 -8.49 -10.89 -4.57
N LEU A 20 -9.58 -11.60 -4.82
CA LEU A 20 -10.93 -11.14 -4.45
C LEU A 20 -11.05 -10.93 -2.95
N ARG A 21 -10.55 -11.86 -2.15
CA ARG A 21 -10.57 -11.75 -0.69
C ARG A 21 -9.75 -10.57 -0.19
N ARG A 22 -8.57 -10.35 -0.78
CA ARG A 22 -7.74 -9.18 -0.46
C ARG A 22 -8.51 -7.89 -0.72
N ASN A 23 -9.17 -7.78 -1.87
CA ASN A 23 -9.96 -6.59 -2.23
C ASN A 23 -11.11 -6.37 -1.26
N GLU A 24 -11.79 -7.43 -0.82
CA GLU A 24 -12.85 -7.35 0.18
C GLU A 24 -12.30 -6.86 1.53
N ASP A 25 -11.16 -7.39 1.97
CA ASP A 25 -10.51 -7.00 3.20
C ASP A 25 -10.08 -5.53 3.16
N LEU A 26 -9.49 -5.08 2.06
CA LEU A 26 -9.11 -3.68 1.86
C LEU A 26 -10.35 -2.78 1.88
N LYS A 27 -11.41 -3.19 1.23
CA LYS A 27 -12.67 -2.44 1.19
C LYS A 27 -13.28 -2.31 2.58
N SER A 28 -13.24 -3.36 3.40
CA SER A 28 -13.72 -3.32 4.78
C SER A 28 -12.89 -2.38 5.65
N MET A 29 -11.62 -2.18 5.32
CA MET A 29 -10.74 -1.19 5.96
C MET A 29 -10.89 0.22 5.40
N GLY A 30 -11.72 0.40 4.36
CA GLY A 30 -11.91 1.69 3.71
C GLY A 30 -10.73 2.11 2.84
N LEU A 31 -9.97 1.15 2.32
CA LEU A 31 -8.77 1.41 1.52
C LEU A 31 -8.91 0.90 0.09
N THR A 32 -8.33 1.64 -0.85
CA THR A 32 -8.07 1.16 -2.20
C THR A 32 -6.72 0.44 -2.24
N ALA A 33 -6.45 -0.31 -3.31
CA ALA A 33 -5.16 -0.98 -3.49
C ALA A 33 -4.01 0.02 -3.51
N GLU A 34 -4.16 1.16 -4.19
CA GLU A 34 -3.13 2.20 -4.22
C GLU A 34 -2.88 2.83 -2.86
N GLN A 35 -3.94 3.03 -2.07
CA GLN A 35 -3.82 3.56 -0.72
C GLN A 35 -3.09 2.57 0.19
N ALA A 36 -3.38 1.28 0.06
CA ALA A 36 -2.70 0.23 0.79
C ALA A 36 -1.21 0.19 0.43
N ASP A 37 -0.88 0.28 -0.86
CA ASP A 37 0.51 0.32 -1.34
C ASP A 37 1.24 1.55 -0.81
N THR A 38 0.56 2.69 -0.70
CA THR A 38 1.10 3.91 -0.12
C THR A 38 1.50 3.71 1.35
N LEU A 39 0.63 3.12 2.14
CA LEU A 39 0.92 2.85 3.55
C LEU A 39 2.07 1.85 3.70
N LEU A 40 2.10 0.80 2.91
CA LEU A 40 3.19 -0.19 2.91
C LEU A 40 4.52 0.44 2.53
N PHE A 41 4.52 1.36 1.56
CA PHE A 41 5.73 2.07 1.16
C PHE A 41 6.32 2.86 2.34
N PHE A 42 5.51 3.64 3.04
CA PHE A 42 6.00 4.42 4.18
C PHE A 42 6.26 3.58 5.42
N HIS A 43 5.69 2.40 5.51
CA HIS A 43 6.06 1.43 6.54
C HIS A 43 7.50 0.94 6.36
N GLU A 44 7.91 0.69 5.12
CA GLU A 44 9.28 0.24 4.79
C GLU A 44 10.27 1.41 4.67
N HIS A 45 9.81 2.59 4.30
CA HIS A 45 10.65 3.76 3.99
C HIS A 45 10.16 4.99 4.76
N SER A 46 10.15 4.91 6.08
CA SER A 46 9.74 6.03 6.94
C SER A 46 10.65 7.24 6.72
N GLY A 47 10.05 8.41 6.63
CA GLY A 47 10.78 9.66 6.40
C GLY A 47 11.06 9.95 4.93
N SER A 48 10.48 9.18 4.00
CA SER A 48 10.56 9.46 2.57
C SER A 48 9.57 10.56 2.17
N SER A 49 9.70 11.06 0.95
CA SER A 49 8.83 12.11 0.39
C SER A 49 7.76 11.53 -0.54
N ALA A 50 6.79 12.38 -0.92
CA ALA A 50 5.82 12.02 -1.95
C ALA A 50 6.50 11.74 -3.29
N SER A 51 7.63 12.39 -3.57
CA SER A 51 8.42 12.14 -4.79
C SER A 51 8.99 10.72 -4.80
N ASP A 52 9.44 10.21 -3.65
CA ASP A 52 9.91 8.84 -3.52
C ASP A 52 8.78 7.84 -3.74
N LEU A 53 7.60 8.13 -3.20
CA LEU A 53 6.40 7.32 -3.43
C LEU A 53 6.04 7.26 -4.91
N ARG A 54 6.10 8.41 -5.60
CA ARG A 54 5.86 8.49 -7.03
C ARG A 54 6.74 7.51 -7.82
N CYS A 55 8.03 7.49 -7.51
CA CYS A 55 8.98 6.60 -8.17
C CYS A 55 8.64 5.13 -7.90
N SER A 56 8.26 4.80 -6.67
CA SER A 56 7.93 3.43 -6.29
C SER A 56 6.65 2.93 -6.96
N LEU A 57 5.60 3.75 -7.01
CA LEU A 57 4.31 3.36 -7.57
C LEU A 57 4.20 3.58 -9.09
N GLY A 58 5.11 4.34 -9.68
CA GLY A 58 5.03 4.67 -11.11
C GLY A 58 3.85 5.57 -11.46
N VAL A 59 3.47 6.46 -10.57
CA VAL A 59 2.35 7.41 -10.76
C VAL A 59 2.88 8.82 -10.99
N THR A 60 1.98 9.77 -11.29
CA THR A 60 2.34 11.18 -11.44
C THR A 60 2.60 11.83 -10.09
N HIS A 61 3.28 13.00 -10.10
CA HIS A 61 3.51 13.80 -8.89
C HIS A 61 2.18 14.18 -8.22
N GLN A 62 1.20 14.59 -9.01
CA GLN A 62 -0.12 14.96 -8.49
C GLN A 62 -0.82 13.77 -7.83
N ALA A 63 -0.74 12.59 -8.44
CA ALA A 63 -1.34 11.38 -7.89
C ALA A 63 -0.67 10.98 -6.58
N ALA A 64 0.67 11.03 -6.50
CA ALA A 64 1.40 10.72 -5.28
C ALA A 64 1.05 11.68 -4.15
N ARG A 65 1.01 12.97 -4.43
CA ARG A 65 0.62 14.00 -3.44
C ARG A 65 -0.81 13.79 -2.95
N ALA A 66 -1.74 13.47 -3.87
CA ALA A 66 -3.13 13.21 -3.51
C ALA A 66 -3.27 11.98 -2.60
N LEU A 67 -2.50 10.92 -2.88
CA LEU A 67 -2.48 9.72 -2.05
C LEU A 67 -1.97 10.03 -0.62
N VAL A 68 -0.87 10.75 -0.52
CA VAL A 68 -0.30 11.17 0.77
C VAL A 68 -1.31 12.03 1.54
N GLN A 69 -1.89 13.03 0.88
CA GLN A 69 -2.85 13.92 1.52
C GLN A 69 -4.08 13.17 2.01
N ARG A 70 -4.61 12.27 1.19
CA ARG A 70 -5.78 11.47 1.57
C ARG A 70 -5.50 10.58 2.77
N MET A 71 -4.31 9.98 2.82
CA MET A 71 -3.91 9.15 3.96
C MET A 71 -3.66 9.99 5.21
N ALA A 72 -3.12 11.19 5.05
CA ALA A 72 -2.96 12.14 6.16
C ALA A 72 -4.33 12.59 6.70
N ASP A 73 -5.28 12.87 5.82
CA ASP A 73 -6.65 13.24 6.21
C ASP A 73 -7.36 12.12 6.98
N LYS A 74 -7.03 10.87 6.68
CA LYS A 74 -7.54 9.70 7.41
C LYS A 74 -6.82 9.46 8.75
N GLY A 75 -5.79 10.27 9.06
CA GLY A 75 -5.02 10.12 10.29
C GLY A 75 -4.00 8.98 10.26
N LEU A 76 -3.65 8.46 9.08
CA LEU A 76 -2.74 7.33 8.92
C LEU A 76 -1.31 7.75 8.58
N LEU A 77 -1.13 8.94 7.99
CA LEU A 77 0.17 9.52 7.69
C LEU A 77 0.34 10.88 8.35
N CYS A 78 1.59 11.20 8.66
CA CYS A 78 2.01 12.49 9.21
C CYS A 78 3.03 13.10 8.27
N VAL A 79 2.84 14.36 7.88
CA VAL A 79 3.72 15.09 6.96
C VAL A 79 4.40 16.23 7.72
N THR A 80 5.73 16.24 7.69
CA THR A 80 6.53 17.27 8.38
C THR A 80 7.56 17.86 7.43
N PRO A 81 7.91 19.17 7.58
CA PRO A 81 9.01 19.75 6.80
C PRO A 81 10.33 19.09 7.14
N SER A 82 11.21 18.93 6.14
CA SER A 82 12.56 18.44 6.37
C SER A 82 13.36 19.45 7.19
N PRO A 83 14.14 19.01 8.21
CA PRO A 83 15.03 19.90 8.93
C PRO A 83 16.11 20.56 8.06
N ARG A 84 16.44 19.92 6.93
CA ARG A 84 17.48 20.40 6.00
C ARG A 84 16.93 21.38 4.97
N ASP A 85 15.69 21.18 4.51
CA ASP A 85 15.04 22.04 3.53
C ASP A 85 13.54 22.00 3.75
N ALA A 86 12.98 23.13 4.20
CA ALA A 86 11.55 23.26 4.50
C ALA A 86 10.65 23.06 3.27
N ARG A 87 11.21 23.14 2.05
CA ARG A 87 10.47 22.86 0.81
C ARG A 87 10.23 21.37 0.61
N CYS A 88 11.08 20.52 1.17
CA CYS A 88 10.92 19.08 1.15
C CYS A 88 10.08 18.65 2.35
N LYS A 89 9.08 17.83 2.12
CA LYS A 89 8.23 17.29 3.18
C LYS A 89 8.49 15.81 3.34
N LEU A 90 8.71 15.42 4.59
CA LEU A 90 8.94 14.03 4.97
C LEU A 90 7.62 13.42 5.45
N VAL A 91 7.39 12.17 5.09
CA VAL A 91 6.16 11.46 5.39
C VAL A 91 6.47 10.25 6.27
N ALA A 92 5.69 10.07 7.31
CA ALA A 92 5.82 8.93 8.21
C ALA A 92 4.43 8.43 8.61
N LEU A 93 4.36 7.19 9.07
CA LEU A 93 3.12 6.62 9.59
C LEU A 93 2.81 7.20 10.97
N THR A 94 1.53 7.41 11.24
CA THR A 94 1.04 7.64 12.61
C THR A 94 0.96 6.30 13.34
N ALA A 95 0.66 6.30 14.64
CA ALA A 95 0.45 5.08 15.39
C ALA A 95 -0.67 4.22 14.78
N GLU A 96 -1.76 4.85 14.34
CA GLU A 96 -2.86 4.17 13.64
C GLU A 96 -2.40 3.63 12.29
N GLY A 97 -1.61 4.40 11.56
CA GLY A 97 -1.01 3.98 10.29
C GLY A 97 -0.13 2.75 10.45
N ASP A 98 0.65 2.67 11.52
CA ASP A 98 1.48 1.50 11.82
C ASP A 98 0.63 0.24 12.02
N VAL A 99 -0.44 0.33 12.79
CA VAL A 99 -1.35 -0.81 13.02
C VAL A 99 -1.96 -1.29 11.71
N VAL A 100 -2.47 -0.38 10.88
CA VAL A 100 -3.05 -0.71 9.58
C VAL A 100 -2.00 -1.34 8.66
N SER A 101 -0.79 -0.79 8.63
CA SER A 101 0.31 -1.31 7.80
C SER A 101 0.74 -2.71 8.21
N MET A 102 0.76 -3.02 9.48
CA MET A 102 1.06 -4.36 9.99
C MET A 102 0.02 -5.37 9.49
N THR A 103 -1.26 -5.01 9.55
CA THR A 103 -2.35 -5.83 9.03
C THR A 103 -2.21 -6.05 7.53
N LEU A 104 -1.89 -4.99 6.77
CA LEU A 104 -1.67 -5.07 5.33
C LEU A 104 -0.48 -5.97 4.99
N SER A 105 0.60 -5.91 5.77
CA SER A 105 1.77 -6.76 5.59
C SER A 105 1.42 -8.23 5.79
N GLU A 106 0.59 -8.55 6.77
CA GLU A 106 0.10 -9.90 7.01
C GLU A 106 -0.72 -10.42 5.83
N LEU A 107 -1.64 -9.59 5.29
CA LEU A 107 -2.44 -9.94 4.12
C LEU A 107 -1.56 -10.19 2.90
N LYS A 108 -0.55 -9.36 2.69
CA LYS A 108 0.41 -9.51 1.59
C LYS A 108 1.21 -10.82 1.72
N ALA A 109 1.62 -11.16 2.92
CA ALA A 109 2.35 -12.41 3.19
C ALA A 109 1.49 -13.64 2.86
N LEU A 110 0.20 -13.62 3.19
CA LEU A 110 -0.73 -14.69 2.85
C LEU A 110 -0.90 -14.89 1.34
N ILE A 111 -0.87 -13.80 0.58
CA ILE A 111 -0.99 -13.86 -0.88
C ILE A 111 0.31 -14.35 -1.53
N SER A 112 1.45 -14.01 -0.95
CA SER A 112 2.78 -14.36 -1.47
C SER A 112 3.26 -15.74 -1.06
N ALA A 113 2.61 -16.35 -0.08
CA ALA A 113 2.99 -17.66 0.44
C ALA A 113 2.55 -18.81 -0.48
#